data_bfa968bb6897598b8abae834fdce61f6
#
_entry.id   bfa968bb6897598b8abae834fdce61f6
#
_cell.length_a   1.000
_cell.length_b   1.000
_cell.length_c   1.000
_cell.angle_alpha   90.00
_cell.angle_beta   90.00
_cell.angle_gamma   90.00
#
_symmetry.space_group_name_H-M   'P 1'
#
loop_
_entity.id
_entity.type
_entity.pdbx_description
1 polymer ?
#
loop_
_entity_poly.entity_id
_entity_poly.type
_entity_poly.pdbx_seq_one_letter_code
_entity_poly.pdbx_strand_id
1 'polypeptide(L)'
;MSDDCIFCKLVAGEIPSTKVYEDEHTLAFMDISPLIEGHTLVIPKAHHDPITETPVDVLGRCMAVVKRVAQAQMSLLGADGVNLHQANGEAAGQVVPHLHFHVIPRFEDDGHHWNWSHKQYASTEAMAAMGARLKSEIEGADTGIA
;
A
#
# COMPACT_ATOMS: atom_id res chain seq x y z
N MET A 1 2.66 -12.63 15.26
CA MET A 1 2.80 -13.17 13.88
C MET A 1 1.74 -14.24 13.68
N SER A 2 1.20 -14.30 12.46
CA SER A 2 0.25 -15.37 12.09
C SER A 2 1.01 -16.49 11.42
N ASP A 3 0.85 -17.73 11.91
CA ASP A 3 1.56 -18.90 11.37
C ASP A 3 1.17 -19.21 9.92
N ASP A 4 -0.01 -18.78 9.49
CA ASP A 4 -0.50 -18.98 8.12
C ASP A 4 -0.19 -17.82 7.17
N CYS A 5 0.34 -16.70 7.68
CA CYS A 5 0.60 -15.53 6.87
C CYS A 5 1.88 -15.69 6.04
N ILE A 6 1.75 -15.65 4.71
CA ILE A 6 2.89 -15.80 3.80
C ILE A 6 3.93 -14.67 4.00
N PHE A 7 3.49 -13.45 4.31
CA PHE A 7 4.42 -12.34 4.54
C PHE A 7 5.13 -12.45 5.89
N CYS A 8 4.47 -12.97 6.92
CA CYS A 8 5.15 -13.31 8.18
C CYS A 8 6.24 -14.37 7.95
N LYS A 9 5.98 -15.35 7.10
CA LYS A 9 6.97 -16.37 6.72
C LYS A 9 8.15 -15.77 5.94
N LEU A 10 7.90 -14.79 5.08
CA LEU A 10 8.97 -14.05 4.39
C LEU A 10 9.84 -13.29 5.40
N VAL A 11 9.21 -12.61 6.35
CA VAL A 11 9.92 -11.88 7.43
C VAL A 11 10.78 -12.82 8.27
N ALA A 12 10.25 -14.01 8.59
CA ALA A 12 10.96 -15.03 9.37
C ALA A 12 12.07 -15.77 8.58
N GLY A 13 12.14 -15.56 7.26
CA GLY A 13 13.11 -16.24 6.41
C GLY A 13 12.75 -17.68 6.07
N GLU A 14 11.52 -18.11 6.36
CA GLU A 14 11.03 -19.46 6.04
C GLU A 14 10.73 -19.60 4.53
N ILE A 15 10.41 -18.52 3.87
CA ILE A 15 10.18 -18.44 2.42
C ILE A 15 11.18 -17.45 1.85
N PRO A 16 11.85 -17.77 0.72
CA PRO A 16 12.81 -16.86 0.10
C PRO A 16 12.10 -15.65 -0.49
N SER A 17 12.77 -14.50 -0.46
CA SER A 17 12.32 -13.27 -1.10
C SER A 17 13.52 -12.51 -1.67
N THR A 18 13.28 -11.70 -2.68
CA THR A 18 14.31 -10.79 -3.20
C THR A 18 14.15 -9.45 -2.50
N LYS A 19 14.91 -9.27 -1.42
CA LYS A 19 14.85 -8.06 -0.59
C LYS A 19 15.54 -6.90 -1.29
N VAL A 20 14.95 -5.71 -1.19
CA VAL A 20 15.54 -4.46 -1.68
C VAL A 20 15.86 -3.50 -0.53
N TYR A 21 15.20 -3.65 0.60
CA TYR A 21 15.47 -2.87 1.82
C TYR A 21 14.96 -3.63 3.04
N GLU A 22 15.66 -3.52 4.14
CA GLU A 22 15.24 -4.10 5.42
C GLU A 22 15.79 -3.28 6.57
N ASP A 23 14.95 -2.99 7.55
CA ASP A 23 15.36 -2.46 8.85
C ASP A 23 14.68 -3.24 9.97
N GLU A 24 14.75 -2.74 11.20
CA GLU A 24 14.16 -3.41 12.37
C GLU A 24 12.64 -3.61 12.23
N HIS A 25 11.94 -2.70 11.55
CA HIS A 25 10.47 -2.66 11.54
C HIS A 25 9.84 -2.95 10.18
N THR A 26 10.59 -2.81 9.10
CA THR A 26 10.04 -2.78 7.73
C THR A 26 10.86 -3.65 6.79
N LEU A 27 10.19 -4.29 5.86
CA LEU A 27 10.79 -5.08 4.79
C LEU A 27 10.24 -4.61 3.44
N ALA A 28 11.11 -4.41 2.48
CA ALA A 28 10.74 -4.17 1.09
C ALA A 28 11.34 -5.27 0.21
N PHE A 29 10.53 -5.85 -0.67
CA PHE A 29 10.94 -6.97 -1.52
C PHE A 29 10.25 -6.90 -2.88
N MET A 30 10.84 -7.57 -3.87
CA MET A 30 10.30 -7.60 -5.21
C MET A 30 9.02 -8.41 -5.28
N ASP A 31 8.00 -7.90 -5.99
CA ASP A 31 6.83 -8.69 -6.32
C ASP A 31 7.21 -9.76 -7.35
N ILE A 32 6.87 -11.02 -7.06
CA ILE A 32 7.17 -12.14 -7.95
C ILE A 32 6.24 -12.19 -9.18
N SER A 33 5.14 -11.45 -9.13
CA SER A 33 4.17 -11.32 -10.24
C SER A 33 3.95 -9.85 -10.56
N PRO A 34 4.99 -9.14 -11.01
CA PRO A 34 4.94 -7.69 -11.14
C PRO A 34 3.97 -7.23 -12.23
N LEU A 35 3.33 -6.08 -12.00
CA LEU A 35 2.61 -5.38 -13.06
C LEU A 35 3.59 -4.78 -14.07
N ILE A 36 4.66 -4.20 -13.55
CA ILE A 36 5.75 -3.60 -14.32
C ILE A 36 7.05 -4.07 -13.67
N GLU A 37 8.09 -4.32 -14.44
CA GLU A 37 9.40 -4.67 -13.92
C GLU A 37 9.89 -3.61 -12.93
N GLY A 38 10.26 -4.03 -11.72
CA GLY A 38 10.61 -3.12 -10.64
C GLY A 38 9.51 -2.94 -9.59
N HIS A 39 8.32 -3.50 -9.81
CA HIS A 39 7.21 -3.49 -8.84
C HIS A 39 7.68 -4.07 -7.51
N THR A 40 7.61 -3.27 -6.46
CA THR A 40 8.13 -3.58 -5.12
C THR A 40 6.99 -3.53 -4.11
N LEU A 41 7.07 -4.41 -3.11
CA LEU A 41 6.14 -4.43 -1.97
C LEU A 41 6.87 -3.91 -0.73
N VAL A 42 6.17 -3.13 0.09
CA VAL A 42 6.66 -2.66 1.39
C VAL A 42 5.68 -3.13 2.46
N ILE A 43 6.20 -3.83 3.47
CA ILE A 43 5.40 -4.37 4.56
C ILE A 43 5.99 -4.02 5.92
N PRO A 44 5.18 -3.88 6.97
CA PRO A 44 5.70 -3.93 8.33
C PRO A 44 6.10 -5.36 8.66
N LYS A 45 7.17 -5.54 9.44
CA LYS A 45 7.58 -6.88 9.90
C LYS A 45 6.57 -7.47 10.88
N ALA A 46 6.00 -6.64 11.76
CA ALA A 46 4.90 -7.05 12.62
C ALA A 46 3.63 -7.24 11.78
N HIS A 47 2.85 -8.26 12.12
CA HIS A 47 1.60 -8.54 11.43
C HIS A 47 0.53 -7.52 11.80
N HIS A 48 0.10 -6.73 10.84
CA HIS A 48 -1.02 -5.81 10.95
C HIS A 48 -1.91 -5.95 9.73
N ASP A 49 -3.22 -5.87 9.93
CA ASP A 49 -4.23 -5.88 8.88
C ASP A 49 -5.61 -5.63 9.51
N PRO A 50 -6.48 -4.83 8.91
CA PRO A 50 -6.26 -3.89 7.79
C PRO A 50 -5.62 -2.56 8.25
N ILE A 51 -5.55 -1.56 7.35
CA ILE A 51 -4.99 -0.25 7.67
C ILE A 51 -5.70 0.45 8.84
N THR A 52 -7.01 0.24 8.96
CA THR A 52 -7.84 0.81 10.04
C THR A 52 -7.48 0.29 11.43
N GLU A 53 -6.83 -0.87 11.52
CA GLU A 53 -6.40 -1.51 12.75
C GLU A 53 -4.87 -1.36 12.97
N THR A 54 -4.19 -0.66 12.08
CA THR A 54 -2.73 -0.52 12.12
C THR A 54 -2.34 0.76 12.84
N PRO A 55 -1.40 0.71 13.82
CA PRO A 55 -0.92 1.92 14.49
C PRO A 55 -0.30 2.93 13.51
N VAL A 56 -0.54 4.21 13.76
CA VAL A 56 -0.08 5.31 12.88
C VAL A 56 1.44 5.32 12.72
N ASP A 57 2.19 5.03 13.75
CA ASP A 57 3.65 4.98 13.69
C ASP A 57 4.15 3.86 12.78
N VAL A 58 3.45 2.72 12.73
CA VAL A 58 3.75 1.63 11.80
C VAL A 58 3.53 2.08 10.37
N LEU A 59 2.40 2.77 10.10
CA LEU A 59 2.11 3.33 8.78
C LEU A 59 3.19 4.34 8.36
N GLY A 60 3.61 5.20 9.29
CA GLY A 60 4.65 6.19 9.02
C GLY A 60 5.98 5.57 8.63
N ARG A 61 6.40 4.50 9.32
CA ARG A 61 7.63 3.75 8.98
C ARG A 61 7.54 3.10 7.62
N CYS A 62 6.41 2.47 7.29
CA CYS A 62 6.19 1.91 5.97
C CYS A 62 6.27 2.99 4.89
N MET A 63 5.61 4.12 5.10
CA MET A 63 5.59 5.22 4.13
C MET A 63 6.97 5.84 3.90
N ALA A 64 7.80 5.92 4.94
CA ALA A 64 9.20 6.37 4.80
C ALA A 64 9.99 5.45 3.85
N VAL A 65 9.78 4.13 3.95
CA VAL A 65 10.41 3.15 3.07
C VAL A 65 9.82 3.21 1.66
N VAL A 66 8.50 3.36 1.53
CA VAL A 66 7.82 3.57 0.24
C VAL A 66 8.46 4.73 -0.52
N LYS A 67 8.69 5.85 0.15
CA LYS A 67 9.34 7.01 -0.46
C LYS A 67 10.73 6.67 -1.00
N ARG A 68 11.54 5.93 -0.23
CA ARG A 68 12.88 5.52 -0.66
C ARG A 68 12.85 4.60 -1.87
N VAL A 69 11.91 3.65 -1.91
CA VAL A 69 11.72 2.75 -3.05
C VAL A 69 11.31 3.55 -4.29
N ALA A 70 10.34 4.46 -4.15
CA ALA A 70 9.90 5.32 -5.25
C ALA A 70 11.04 6.18 -5.81
N GLN A 71 11.85 6.77 -4.93
CA GLN A 71 13.03 7.55 -5.35
C GLN A 71 14.03 6.69 -6.13
N ALA A 72 14.26 5.46 -5.68
CA ALA A 72 15.14 4.53 -6.37
C ALA A 72 14.59 4.11 -7.74
N GLN A 73 13.28 3.87 -7.85
CA GLN A 73 12.63 3.56 -9.12
C GLN A 73 12.80 4.71 -10.13
N MET A 74 12.62 5.93 -9.68
CA MET A 74 12.77 7.09 -10.55
C MET A 74 14.24 7.33 -10.95
N SER A 75 15.18 7.26 -10.02
CA SER A 75 16.59 7.56 -10.29
C SER A 75 17.31 6.43 -11.02
N LEU A 76 17.05 5.17 -10.67
CA LEU A 76 17.74 4.02 -11.26
C LEU A 76 17.08 3.52 -12.54
N LEU A 77 15.75 3.40 -12.54
CA LEU A 77 15.01 2.84 -13.67
C LEU A 77 14.58 3.92 -14.67
N GLY A 78 14.68 5.19 -14.32
CA GLY A 78 14.20 6.28 -15.16
C GLY A 78 12.68 6.30 -15.28
N ALA A 79 11.97 5.84 -14.25
CA ALA A 79 10.52 5.82 -14.27
C ALA A 79 9.95 7.23 -14.48
N ASP A 80 8.94 7.35 -15.34
CA ASP A 80 8.25 8.62 -15.61
C ASP A 80 7.29 8.98 -14.47
N GLY A 81 6.85 7.98 -13.71
CA GLY A 81 5.98 8.14 -12.55
C GLY A 81 6.01 6.92 -11.67
N VAL A 82 5.30 6.99 -10.55
CA VAL A 82 5.15 5.88 -9.60
C VAL A 82 3.71 5.83 -9.14
N ASN A 83 3.11 4.64 -9.17
CA ASN A 83 1.84 4.40 -8.50
C ASN A 83 2.06 3.74 -7.14
N LEU A 84 1.31 4.20 -6.17
CA LEU A 84 1.19 3.55 -4.88
C LEU A 84 -0.20 2.90 -4.80
N HIS A 85 -0.26 1.64 -4.39
CA HIS A 85 -1.51 0.93 -4.23
C HIS A 85 -1.51 0.20 -2.91
N GLN A 86 -2.61 0.30 -2.17
CA GLN A 86 -2.83 -0.42 -0.91
C GLN A 86 -4.29 -0.82 -0.85
N ALA A 87 -4.57 -2.07 -0.58
CA ALA A 87 -5.92 -2.60 -0.54
C ALA A 87 -6.22 -3.21 0.83
N ASN A 88 -7.43 -3.02 1.31
CA ASN A 88 -7.93 -3.55 2.58
C ASN A 88 -9.21 -4.32 2.34
N GLY A 89 -9.16 -5.63 2.55
CA GLY A 89 -10.28 -6.54 2.34
C GLY A 89 -10.39 -7.05 0.91
N GLU A 90 -11.04 -8.20 0.77
CA GLU A 90 -11.22 -8.89 -0.51
C GLU A 90 -11.99 -8.04 -1.53
N ALA A 91 -13.00 -7.29 -1.07
CA ALA A 91 -13.79 -6.42 -1.94
C ALA A 91 -12.95 -5.32 -2.60
N ALA A 92 -11.81 -4.96 -2.00
CA ALA A 92 -10.87 -3.98 -2.53
C ALA A 92 -9.73 -4.64 -3.33
N GLY A 93 -9.74 -5.97 -3.48
CA GLY A 93 -8.73 -6.71 -4.23
C GLY A 93 -7.52 -7.16 -3.41
N GLN A 94 -7.60 -7.10 -2.08
CA GLN A 94 -6.53 -7.61 -1.23
C GLN A 94 -6.48 -9.14 -1.29
N VAL A 95 -5.30 -9.68 -1.63
CA VAL A 95 -5.08 -11.13 -1.69
C VAL A 95 -4.44 -11.66 -0.41
N VAL A 96 -3.41 -10.96 0.10
CA VAL A 96 -2.69 -11.36 1.32
C VAL A 96 -3.13 -10.48 2.49
N PRO A 97 -3.70 -11.07 3.57
CA PRO A 97 -4.17 -10.30 4.73
C PRO A 97 -3.01 -9.96 5.69
N HIS A 98 -2.11 -9.14 5.23
CA HIS A 98 -1.01 -8.51 5.93
C HIS A 98 -0.79 -7.17 5.24
N LEU A 99 -0.80 -6.08 5.98
CA LEU A 99 -0.66 -4.74 5.42
C LEU A 99 0.52 -4.65 4.46
N HIS A 100 0.28 -4.20 3.26
CA HIS A 100 1.34 -4.00 2.28
C HIS A 100 1.02 -2.87 1.31
N PHE A 101 2.06 -2.19 0.89
CA PHE A 101 2.01 -1.12 -0.10
C PHE A 101 2.71 -1.60 -1.37
N HIS A 102 2.02 -1.50 -2.49
CA HIS A 102 2.62 -1.68 -3.81
C HIS A 102 3.26 -0.37 -4.24
N VAL A 103 4.51 -0.43 -4.68
CA VAL A 103 5.24 0.69 -5.27
C VAL A 103 5.61 0.29 -6.69
N ILE A 104 4.95 0.92 -7.67
CA ILE A 104 4.96 0.45 -9.06
C ILE A 104 5.56 1.55 -9.95
N PRO A 105 6.73 1.31 -10.55
CA PRO A 105 7.30 2.28 -11.48
C PRO A 105 6.46 2.31 -12.76
N ARG A 106 6.19 3.50 -13.28
CA ARG A 106 5.38 3.67 -14.47
C ARG A 106 6.18 4.37 -15.55
N PHE A 107 5.95 3.93 -16.80
CA PHE A 107 6.58 4.48 -17.99
C PHE A 107 5.51 4.83 -19.00
N GLU A 108 5.71 5.83 -19.84
CA GLU A 108 4.70 6.29 -20.80
C GLU A 108 4.14 5.17 -21.67
N ASP A 109 5.00 4.24 -22.10
CA ASP A 109 4.65 3.16 -23.01
C ASP A 109 4.69 1.77 -22.34
N ASP A 110 4.35 1.67 -21.06
CA ASP A 110 4.44 0.41 -20.31
C ASP A 110 3.28 -0.56 -20.58
N GLY A 111 2.27 -0.14 -21.35
CA GLY A 111 1.15 -0.99 -21.74
C GLY A 111 0.14 -1.27 -20.64
N HIS A 112 0.32 -0.71 -19.44
CA HIS A 112 -0.63 -0.90 -18.34
C HIS A 112 -1.52 0.33 -18.18
N HIS A 113 -2.83 0.09 -18.09
CA HIS A 113 -3.83 1.14 -17.91
C HIS A 113 -4.73 0.80 -16.72
N TRP A 114 -4.98 1.80 -15.87
CA TRP A 114 -5.95 1.65 -14.79
C TRP A 114 -7.37 1.74 -15.35
N ASN A 115 -8.14 0.68 -15.17
CA ASN A 115 -9.52 0.57 -15.62
C ASN A 115 -10.47 1.16 -14.57
N TRP A 116 -10.45 2.47 -14.41
CA TRP A 116 -11.34 3.14 -13.47
C TRP A 116 -12.61 3.58 -14.17
N SER A 117 -13.75 3.02 -13.72
CA SER A 117 -15.07 3.48 -14.14
C SER A 117 -15.50 4.64 -13.26
N HIS A 118 -15.57 5.82 -13.85
CA HIS A 118 -16.00 7.01 -13.13
C HIS A 118 -17.51 7.01 -12.94
N LYS A 119 -17.95 7.33 -11.72
CA LYS A 119 -19.35 7.54 -11.37
C LYS A 119 -19.56 9.01 -11.03
N GLN A 120 -20.81 9.42 -11.02
CA GLN A 120 -21.21 10.75 -10.61
C GLN A 120 -22.21 10.66 -9.46
N TYR A 121 -22.16 11.62 -8.56
CA TYR A 121 -23.23 11.78 -7.60
C TYR A 121 -24.52 12.21 -8.30
N ALA A 122 -25.67 11.86 -7.72
CA ALA A 122 -26.98 12.26 -8.25
C ALA A 122 -27.10 13.80 -8.34
N SER A 123 -26.45 14.50 -7.41
CA SER A 123 -26.48 15.98 -7.36
C SER A 123 -25.30 16.51 -6.52
N THR A 124 -25.03 17.80 -6.64
CA THR A 124 -24.07 18.50 -5.77
C THR A 124 -24.49 18.42 -4.31
N GLU A 125 -25.81 18.50 -4.04
CA GLU A 125 -26.39 18.40 -2.70
C GLU A 125 -26.15 17.01 -2.11
N ALA A 126 -26.29 15.94 -2.90
CA ALA A 126 -26.04 14.57 -2.48
C ALA A 126 -24.56 14.36 -2.12
N MET A 127 -23.65 14.93 -2.90
CA MET A 127 -22.22 14.91 -2.62
C MET A 127 -21.89 15.65 -1.32
N ALA A 128 -22.47 16.86 -1.14
CA ALA A 128 -22.27 17.65 0.07
C ALA A 128 -22.78 16.95 1.32
N ALA A 129 -23.94 16.28 1.23
CA ALA A 129 -24.53 15.53 2.33
C ALA A 129 -23.64 14.34 2.73
N MET A 130 -23.09 13.59 1.77
CA MET A 130 -22.15 12.52 2.04
C MET A 130 -20.86 13.04 2.69
N GLY A 131 -20.33 14.15 2.16
CA GLY A 131 -19.14 14.79 2.72
C GLY A 131 -19.34 15.22 4.17
N ALA A 132 -20.51 15.80 4.51
CA ALA A 132 -20.83 16.19 5.87
C ALA A 132 -20.90 15.00 6.83
N ARG A 133 -21.45 13.87 6.37
CA ARG A 133 -21.52 12.63 7.17
C ARG A 133 -20.10 12.07 7.45
N LEU A 134 -19.26 11.99 6.43
CA LEU A 134 -17.89 11.54 6.59
C LEU A 134 -17.09 12.47 7.51
N LYS A 135 -17.23 13.79 7.31
CA LYS A 135 -16.57 14.78 8.17
C LYS A 135 -16.95 14.58 9.64
N SER A 136 -18.23 14.44 9.91
CA SER A 136 -18.73 14.24 11.28
C SER A 136 -18.17 12.96 11.90
N GLU A 137 -18.12 11.87 11.13
CA GLU A 137 -17.57 10.60 11.59
C GLU A 137 -16.07 10.70 11.89
N ILE A 138 -15.31 11.35 11.01
CA ILE A 138 -13.86 11.55 11.19
C ILE A 138 -13.57 12.41 12.42
N GLU A 139 -14.31 13.51 12.60
CA GLU A 139 -14.13 14.42 13.74
C GLU A 139 -14.52 13.77 15.08
N GLY A 140 -15.48 12.83 15.06
CA GLY A 140 -15.94 12.12 16.25
C GLY A 140 -15.09 10.90 16.62
N ALA A 141 -14.20 10.43 15.72
CA ALA A 141 -13.37 9.26 15.96
C ALA A 141 -12.06 9.63 16.68
N ASP A 142 -11.59 8.73 17.56
CA ASP A 142 -10.23 8.78 18.08
C ASP A 142 -9.28 8.26 16.98
N THR A 143 -8.57 9.17 16.33
CA THR A 143 -7.72 8.83 15.18
C THR A 143 -6.32 8.37 15.57
N GLY A 144 -5.93 8.51 16.84
CA GLY A 144 -4.55 8.25 17.26
C GLY A 144 -3.53 9.24 16.66
N ILE A 145 -4.00 10.30 16.00
CA ILE A 145 -3.15 11.38 15.49
C ILE A 145 -3.04 12.43 16.60
N ALA A 146 -1.88 12.51 17.19
CA ALA A 146 -1.60 13.52 18.21
C ALA A 146 -1.26 14.87 17.60
#